data_75dc2892998fac4cf2a8e9bd38d1a5fa
#
_entry.id   75dc2892998fac4cf2a8e9bd38d1a5fa
#
_cell.length_a   1.000
_cell.length_b   1.000
_cell.length_c   1.000
_cell.angle_alpha   90.00
_cell.angle_beta   90.00
_cell.angle_gamma   90.00
#
_symmetry.space_group_name_H-M   'P 1'
#
loop_
_entity.id
_entity.type
_entity.pdbx_description
1 polymer ?
#
loop_
_entity_poly.entity_id
_entity_poly.type
_entity_poly.pdbx_seq_one_letter_code
_entity_poly.pdbx_strand_id
1 'polypeptide(L)'
;MHRSSDQLCLVHFADDTTVFASDSDINSVHASVNRELVGVGNWFRTNRLSLNVSNTSYVIIYNQKYALNIKIRETILTKVSTVKFLGVMLDKNLTFKDHVNKVTSNIYKVCWCHEETPCQLPANVMIKLYYSLVYSHLTYASLAWGRSGNTNAAKIECAHRRACKLLTDYNLKILTFHSIYDYFALLKAFNTNTLNFHQYFKDKLSSHQPSHMHNSGHKTNSNFNTPLFNHSKTQNCYLYQVIPIRNSLPKLLKNCTSKFTFKKQIKSHLLASQS
;
A
#
# COMPACT_ATOMS: atom_id res chain seq x y z
N MET A 1 19.74 -5.25 -16.19
CA MET A 1 19.50 -3.82 -15.91
C MET A 1 19.63 -3.51 -14.40
N HIS A 2 20.44 -4.28 -13.69
CA HIS A 2 20.75 -4.06 -12.28
C HIS A 2 21.97 -3.14 -12.18
N ARG A 3 21.81 -1.94 -11.64
CA ARG A 3 22.76 -0.85 -11.44
C ARG A 3 22.95 0.06 -12.66
N SER A 4 22.25 1.16 -12.70
CA SER A 4 22.63 2.28 -13.56
C SER A 4 22.72 3.61 -12.84
N SER A 5 22.35 3.77 -11.59
CA SER A 5 22.76 4.91 -10.76
C SER A 5 22.35 4.77 -9.30
N ASP A 6 23.05 5.41 -8.40
CA ASP A 6 22.70 5.54 -6.98
C ASP A 6 21.49 6.45 -6.75
N GLN A 7 21.03 7.16 -7.79
CA GLN A 7 19.98 8.18 -7.74
C GLN A 7 18.63 7.73 -8.32
N LEU A 8 18.59 6.68 -9.17
CA LEU A 8 17.37 6.21 -9.79
C LEU A 8 17.04 4.79 -9.36
N CYS A 9 15.77 4.59 -8.98
CA CYS A 9 15.22 3.28 -8.73
C CYS A 9 14.33 2.86 -9.91
N LEU A 10 14.69 1.76 -10.57
CA LEU A 10 13.96 1.16 -11.68
C LEU A 10 13.11 0.00 -11.17
N VAL A 11 11.81 0.01 -11.48
CA VAL A 11 10.90 -1.07 -11.18
C VAL A 11 10.30 -1.57 -12.50
N HIS A 12 10.51 -2.86 -12.76
CA HIS A 12 9.94 -3.56 -13.93
C HIS A 12 8.85 -4.51 -13.48
N PHE A 13 7.72 -4.45 -14.14
CA PHE A 13 6.64 -5.40 -13.94
C PHE A 13 6.00 -5.71 -15.30
N ALA A 14 6.17 -6.91 -15.79
CA ALA A 14 5.80 -7.34 -17.13
C ALA A 14 6.38 -6.37 -18.19
N ASP A 15 5.54 -5.72 -18.97
CA ASP A 15 5.86 -4.71 -19.98
C ASP A 15 6.00 -3.29 -19.42
N ASP A 16 5.55 -3.04 -18.19
CA ASP A 16 5.62 -1.73 -17.55
C ASP A 16 7.00 -1.47 -16.92
N THR A 17 7.61 -0.34 -17.22
CA THR A 17 8.84 0.16 -16.60
C THR A 17 8.57 1.48 -15.89
N THR A 18 8.84 1.54 -14.61
CA THR A 18 8.69 2.75 -13.79
C THR A 18 10.03 3.19 -13.23
N VAL A 19 10.30 4.48 -13.35
CA VAL A 19 11.52 5.12 -12.84
C VAL A 19 11.15 6.04 -11.70
N PHE A 20 11.81 5.87 -10.55
CA PHE A 20 11.70 6.75 -9.39
C PHE A 20 13.01 7.50 -9.19
N ALA A 21 12.89 8.80 -8.98
CA ALA A 21 14.01 9.67 -8.60
C ALA A 21 13.61 10.52 -7.39
N SER A 22 14.55 10.79 -6.49
CA SER A 22 14.35 11.67 -5.36
C SER A 22 15.65 12.41 -5.03
N ASP A 23 15.55 13.69 -4.82
CA ASP A 23 16.64 14.54 -4.35
C ASP A 23 16.03 15.73 -3.59
N SER A 24 16.84 16.44 -2.82
CA SER A 24 16.48 17.70 -2.16
C SER A 24 16.35 18.86 -3.16
N ASP A 25 17.12 18.83 -4.27
CA ASP A 25 17.09 19.82 -5.35
C ASP A 25 16.38 19.26 -6.60
N ILE A 26 15.37 19.97 -7.06
CA ILE A 26 14.58 19.62 -8.25
C ILE A 26 15.39 19.69 -9.54
N ASN A 27 16.38 20.58 -9.63
CA ASN A 27 17.24 20.71 -10.80
C ASN A 27 18.20 19.52 -10.90
N SER A 28 18.68 19.04 -9.76
CA SER A 28 19.47 17.81 -9.66
C SER A 28 18.65 16.61 -10.13
N VAL A 29 17.39 16.47 -9.68
CA VAL A 29 16.45 15.42 -10.17
C VAL A 29 16.28 15.51 -11.68
N HIS A 30 16.02 16.71 -12.21
CA HIS A 30 15.81 16.94 -13.64
C HIS A 30 17.01 16.49 -14.47
N ALA A 31 18.22 16.94 -14.09
CA ALA A 31 19.45 16.59 -14.78
C ALA A 31 19.74 15.08 -14.73
N SER A 32 19.60 14.48 -13.55
CA SER A 32 19.83 13.05 -13.33
C SER A 32 18.86 12.19 -14.12
N VAL A 33 17.55 12.50 -14.06
CA VAL A 33 16.51 11.74 -14.78
C VAL A 33 16.75 11.79 -16.29
N ASN A 34 16.99 12.99 -16.86
CA ASN A 34 17.23 13.10 -18.32
C ASN A 34 18.49 12.35 -18.75
N ARG A 35 19.58 12.43 -17.98
CA ARG A 35 20.82 11.69 -18.26
C ARG A 35 20.58 10.17 -18.28
N GLU A 36 19.91 9.66 -17.27
CA GLU A 36 19.67 8.20 -17.11
C GLU A 36 18.65 7.67 -18.12
N LEU A 37 17.64 8.47 -18.50
CA LEU A 37 16.68 8.09 -19.52
C LEU A 37 17.30 7.86 -20.90
N VAL A 38 18.43 8.52 -21.19
CA VAL A 38 19.24 8.21 -22.39
C VAL A 38 19.75 6.78 -22.32
N GLY A 39 20.30 6.36 -21.18
CA GLY A 39 20.77 4.99 -20.96
C GLY A 39 19.63 3.97 -21.06
N VAL A 40 18.48 4.27 -20.47
CA VAL A 40 17.26 3.44 -20.57
C VAL A 40 16.82 3.30 -22.02
N GLY A 41 16.74 4.40 -22.78
CA GLY A 41 16.36 4.39 -24.19
C GLY A 41 17.34 3.58 -25.06
N ASN A 42 18.64 3.65 -24.77
CA ASN A 42 19.67 2.86 -25.45
C ASN A 42 19.51 1.37 -25.13
N TRP A 43 19.28 1.03 -23.86
CA TRP A 43 19.05 -0.36 -23.44
C TRP A 43 17.85 -0.99 -24.18
N PHE A 44 16.71 -0.29 -24.26
CA PHE A 44 15.54 -0.79 -25.01
C PHE A 44 15.90 -1.05 -26.46
N ARG A 45 16.63 -0.13 -27.11
CA ARG A 45 17.05 -0.28 -28.51
C ARG A 45 17.99 -1.49 -28.71
N THR A 46 18.99 -1.63 -27.84
CA THR A 46 19.94 -2.75 -27.90
C THR A 46 19.24 -4.11 -27.74
N ASN A 47 18.18 -4.16 -26.91
CA ASN A 47 17.40 -5.37 -26.71
C ASN A 47 16.24 -5.50 -27.72
N ARG A 48 16.20 -4.68 -28.80
CA ARG A 48 15.14 -4.67 -29.83
C ARG A 48 13.74 -4.51 -29.27
N LEU A 49 13.59 -3.79 -28.17
CA LEU A 49 12.33 -3.46 -27.55
C LEU A 49 11.89 -2.06 -27.98
N SER A 50 10.62 -1.91 -28.37
CA SER A 50 10.02 -0.63 -28.72
C SER A 50 9.43 0.02 -27.47
N LEU A 51 9.87 1.24 -27.15
CA LEU A 51 9.31 2.02 -26.07
C LEU A 51 8.08 2.79 -26.56
N ASN A 52 6.95 2.60 -25.90
CA ASN A 52 5.73 3.36 -26.18
C ASN A 52 5.78 4.73 -25.48
N VAL A 53 6.42 5.70 -26.13
CA VAL A 53 6.63 7.03 -25.56
C VAL A 53 5.31 7.79 -25.41
N SER A 54 4.31 7.57 -26.28
CA SER A 54 3.00 8.21 -26.18
C SER A 54 2.22 7.84 -24.92
N ASN A 55 2.45 6.64 -24.37
CA ASN A 55 1.87 6.17 -23.13
C ASN A 55 2.78 6.40 -21.90
N THR A 56 3.93 7.05 -22.12
CA THR A 56 4.87 7.36 -21.03
C THR A 56 4.59 8.76 -20.51
N SER A 57 4.40 8.88 -19.19
CA SER A 57 4.15 10.16 -18.52
C SER A 57 4.92 10.25 -17.21
N TYR A 58 5.00 11.44 -16.63
CA TYR A 58 5.63 11.61 -15.33
C TYR A 58 4.75 12.40 -14.35
N VAL A 59 4.94 12.16 -13.07
CA VAL A 59 4.30 12.88 -11.96
C VAL A 59 5.37 13.38 -11.00
N ILE A 60 5.22 14.62 -10.54
CA ILE A 60 6.05 15.19 -9.48
C ILE A 60 5.25 15.15 -8.19
N ILE A 61 5.78 14.43 -7.19
CA ILE A 61 5.14 14.26 -5.90
C ILE A 61 5.56 15.38 -4.97
N TYR A 62 4.58 16.03 -4.31
CA TYR A 62 4.70 17.12 -3.33
C TYR A 62 5.24 18.45 -3.86
N ASN A 63 5.87 18.53 -5.01
CA ASN A 63 6.39 19.78 -5.56
C ASN A 63 5.68 20.16 -6.86
N GLN A 64 4.65 20.99 -6.78
CA GLN A 64 3.79 21.33 -7.93
C GLN A 64 4.25 22.54 -8.74
N LYS A 65 5.14 23.36 -8.17
CA LYS A 65 5.55 24.65 -8.77
C LYS A 65 6.40 24.48 -10.04
N TYR A 66 6.97 23.31 -10.26
CA TYR A 66 7.90 23.08 -11.36
C TYR A 66 7.26 22.25 -12.46
N ALA A 67 7.49 22.67 -13.70
CA ALA A 67 7.35 21.86 -14.90
C ALA A 67 8.75 21.46 -15.34
N LEU A 68 9.04 20.16 -15.39
CA LEU A 68 10.32 19.65 -15.84
C LEU A 68 10.21 19.22 -17.30
N ASN A 69 11.23 19.54 -18.09
CA ASN A 69 11.34 19.05 -19.45
C ASN A 69 12.00 17.67 -19.45
N ILE A 70 11.23 16.65 -19.06
CA ILE A 70 11.69 15.26 -19.11
C ILE A 70 11.55 14.74 -20.53
N LYS A 71 12.65 14.22 -21.09
CA LYS A 71 12.71 13.75 -22.48
C LYS A 71 13.11 12.29 -22.56
N ILE A 72 12.48 11.57 -23.46
CA ILE A 72 12.98 10.29 -23.95
C ILE A 72 13.27 10.47 -25.44
N ARG A 73 14.54 10.39 -25.82
CA ARG A 73 15.02 10.81 -27.16
C ARG A 73 14.60 12.25 -27.43
N GLU A 74 13.92 12.52 -28.55
CA GLU A 74 13.44 13.87 -28.94
C GLU A 74 12.04 14.19 -28.37
N THR A 75 11.36 13.25 -27.74
CA THR A 75 9.98 13.42 -27.29
C THR A 75 9.95 13.89 -25.83
N ILE A 76 9.27 15.01 -25.58
CA ILE A 76 9.00 15.53 -24.24
C ILE A 76 7.85 14.74 -23.64
N LEU A 77 8.03 14.22 -22.42
CA LEU A 77 7.00 13.49 -21.70
C LEU A 77 5.94 14.42 -21.12
N THR A 78 4.71 13.95 -21.08
CA THR A 78 3.59 14.68 -20.50
C THR A 78 3.60 14.61 -18.98
N LYS A 79 3.54 15.79 -18.32
CA LYS A 79 3.31 15.86 -16.87
C LYS A 79 1.85 15.57 -16.59
N VAL A 80 1.57 14.62 -15.68
CA VAL A 80 0.23 14.27 -15.23
C VAL A 80 0.06 14.53 -13.73
N SER A 81 -1.18 14.72 -13.28
CA SER A 81 -1.50 14.89 -11.86
C SER A 81 -1.70 13.57 -11.13
N THR A 82 -2.02 12.51 -11.88
CA THR A 82 -2.30 11.16 -11.37
C THR A 82 -1.77 10.13 -12.35
N VAL A 83 -1.12 9.10 -11.85
CA VAL A 83 -0.58 7.98 -12.64
C VAL A 83 -1.09 6.65 -12.07
N LYS A 84 -1.30 5.68 -12.94
CA LYS A 84 -1.61 4.31 -12.54
C LYS A 84 -0.31 3.53 -12.39
N PHE A 85 0.01 3.12 -11.16
CA PHE A 85 1.16 2.27 -10.85
C PHE A 85 0.69 0.92 -10.30
N LEU A 86 0.98 -0.15 -11.01
CA LEU A 86 0.57 -1.52 -10.64
C LEU A 86 -0.90 -1.59 -10.17
N GLY A 87 -1.81 -0.96 -10.90
CA GLY A 87 -3.24 -0.98 -10.58
C GLY A 87 -3.72 0.05 -9.57
N VAL A 88 -2.80 0.70 -8.81
CA VAL A 88 -3.10 1.76 -7.85
C VAL A 88 -3.00 3.12 -8.53
N MET A 89 -3.98 4.01 -8.29
CA MET A 89 -3.91 5.40 -8.75
C MET A 89 -3.11 6.24 -7.75
N LEU A 90 -1.97 6.76 -8.19
CA LEU A 90 -1.10 7.63 -7.40
C LEU A 90 -1.28 9.07 -7.86
N ASP A 91 -1.81 9.92 -7.01
CA ASP A 91 -1.90 11.34 -7.26
C ASP A 91 -0.66 12.07 -6.74
N LYS A 92 -0.40 13.27 -7.29
CA LYS A 92 0.75 14.14 -6.96
C LYS A 92 0.92 14.48 -5.47
N ASN A 93 -0.12 14.29 -4.66
CA ASN A 93 -0.10 14.54 -3.22
C ASN A 93 -0.14 13.25 -2.40
N LEU A 94 -0.16 12.07 -3.05
CA LEU A 94 -0.35 10.75 -2.42
C LEU A 94 -1.56 10.70 -1.49
N THR A 95 -2.65 11.34 -1.90
CA THR A 95 -3.92 11.30 -1.14
C THR A 95 -4.71 10.04 -1.43
N PHE A 96 -4.44 9.35 -2.54
CA PHE A 96 -5.14 8.16 -3.02
C PHE A 96 -6.65 8.33 -3.22
N LYS A 97 -7.13 9.58 -3.28
CA LYS A 97 -8.57 9.88 -3.40
C LYS A 97 -9.20 9.21 -4.63
N ASP A 98 -8.52 9.30 -5.79
CA ASP A 98 -9.00 8.71 -7.05
C ASP A 98 -9.01 7.19 -6.98
N HIS A 99 -8.00 6.60 -6.33
CA HIS A 99 -7.97 5.16 -6.09
C HIS A 99 -9.13 4.69 -5.21
N VAL A 100 -9.35 5.36 -4.09
CA VAL A 100 -10.45 5.07 -3.17
C VAL A 100 -11.80 5.20 -3.87
N ASN A 101 -12.02 6.27 -4.65
CA ASN A 101 -13.24 6.45 -5.43
C ASN A 101 -13.46 5.29 -6.42
N LYS A 102 -12.39 4.82 -7.08
CA LYS A 102 -12.46 3.67 -7.99
C LYS A 102 -12.83 2.38 -7.25
N VAL A 103 -12.17 2.09 -6.12
CA VAL A 103 -12.43 0.90 -5.30
C VAL A 103 -13.87 0.91 -4.78
N THR A 104 -14.32 2.02 -4.19
CA THR A 104 -15.69 2.14 -3.67
C THR A 104 -16.74 2.04 -4.76
N SER A 105 -16.50 2.65 -5.94
CA SER A 105 -17.38 2.50 -7.10
C SER A 105 -17.52 1.04 -7.55
N ASN A 106 -16.42 0.28 -7.58
CA ASN A 106 -16.47 -1.13 -7.94
C ASN A 106 -17.29 -1.94 -6.91
N ILE A 107 -17.10 -1.67 -5.62
CA ILE A 107 -17.89 -2.33 -4.56
C ILE A 107 -19.38 -2.01 -4.70
N TYR A 108 -19.73 -0.74 -4.93
CA TYR A 108 -21.14 -0.35 -5.12
C TYR A 108 -21.77 -1.00 -6.36
N LYS A 109 -21.02 -1.19 -7.46
CA LYS A 109 -21.52 -1.92 -8.64
C LYS A 109 -21.86 -3.36 -8.29
N VAL A 110 -21.02 -4.03 -7.48
CA VAL A 110 -21.31 -5.40 -7.01
C VAL A 110 -22.57 -5.43 -6.15
N CYS A 111 -22.72 -4.47 -5.22
CA CYS A 111 -23.91 -4.37 -4.38
C CYS A 111 -25.18 -4.16 -5.23
N TRP A 112 -25.12 -3.24 -6.18
CA TRP A 112 -26.24 -2.93 -7.07
C TRP A 112 -26.63 -4.15 -7.92
N CYS A 113 -25.68 -4.82 -8.57
CA CYS A 113 -25.98 -6.04 -9.34
C CYS A 113 -26.69 -7.10 -8.50
N HIS A 114 -26.33 -7.23 -7.22
CA HIS A 114 -26.99 -8.19 -6.34
C HIS A 114 -28.42 -7.74 -5.95
N GLU A 115 -28.61 -6.45 -5.65
CA GLU A 115 -29.91 -5.87 -5.27
C GLU A 115 -30.94 -5.99 -6.40
N GLU A 116 -30.50 -5.88 -7.66
CA GLU A 116 -31.34 -6.04 -8.86
C GLU A 116 -31.60 -7.50 -9.28
N THR A 117 -30.91 -8.45 -8.65
CA THR A 117 -31.07 -9.86 -9.02
C THR A 117 -32.23 -10.48 -8.18
N PRO A 118 -33.32 -10.94 -8.81
CA PRO A 118 -34.51 -11.43 -8.12
C PRO A 118 -34.31 -12.80 -7.41
N CYS A 119 -33.15 -13.43 -7.60
CA CYS A 119 -32.84 -14.75 -7.01
C CYS A 119 -32.04 -14.63 -5.75
N GLN A 120 -32.51 -15.22 -4.64
CA GLN A 120 -31.69 -15.44 -3.46
C GLN A 120 -30.63 -16.51 -3.77
N LEU A 121 -29.38 -16.07 -3.83
CA LEU A 121 -28.25 -16.96 -4.09
C LEU A 121 -27.92 -17.80 -2.83
N PRO A 122 -27.49 -19.06 -2.97
CA PRO A 122 -27.04 -19.85 -1.84
C PRO A 122 -25.87 -19.21 -1.08
N ALA A 123 -25.81 -19.41 0.25
CA ALA A 123 -24.80 -18.81 1.13
C ALA A 123 -23.36 -19.00 0.65
N ASN A 124 -23.03 -20.22 0.17
CA ASN A 124 -21.70 -20.54 -0.34
C ASN A 124 -21.32 -19.74 -1.60
N VAL A 125 -22.30 -19.39 -2.43
CA VAL A 125 -22.11 -18.55 -3.62
C VAL A 125 -21.88 -17.10 -3.18
N MET A 126 -22.70 -16.58 -2.29
CA MET A 126 -22.58 -15.24 -1.75
C MET A 126 -21.23 -15.00 -1.07
N ILE A 127 -20.75 -15.95 -0.28
CA ILE A 127 -19.42 -15.90 0.33
C ILE A 127 -18.33 -15.82 -0.75
N LYS A 128 -18.41 -16.64 -1.78
CA LYS A 128 -17.44 -16.62 -2.89
C LYS A 128 -17.46 -15.28 -3.63
N LEU A 129 -18.64 -14.74 -3.91
CA LEU A 129 -18.80 -13.42 -4.55
C LEU A 129 -18.19 -12.30 -3.70
N TYR A 130 -18.45 -12.31 -2.40
CA TYR A 130 -17.84 -11.33 -1.49
C TYR A 130 -16.30 -11.40 -1.53
N TYR A 131 -15.72 -12.59 -1.38
CA TYR A 131 -14.25 -12.71 -1.36
C TYR A 131 -13.62 -12.39 -2.72
N SER A 132 -14.26 -12.73 -3.83
CA SER A 132 -13.72 -12.47 -5.17
C SER A 132 -13.91 -11.03 -5.64
N LEU A 133 -15.05 -10.42 -5.38
CA LEU A 133 -15.44 -9.13 -5.97
C LEU A 133 -15.34 -7.94 -5.00
N VAL A 134 -15.43 -8.17 -3.70
CA VAL A 134 -15.35 -7.09 -2.68
C VAL A 134 -14.01 -7.16 -1.94
N TYR A 135 -13.74 -8.29 -1.28
CA TYR A 135 -12.57 -8.45 -0.44
C TYR A 135 -11.26 -8.30 -1.23
N SER A 136 -11.21 -8.81 -2.46
CA SER A 136 -10.05 -8.65 -3.35
C SER A 136 -9.71 -7.17 -3.62
N HIS A 137 -10.72 -6.34 -3.86
CA HIS A 137 -10.52 -4.89 -4.03
C HIS A 137 -10.06 -4.20 -2.75
N LEU A 138 -10.57 -4.61 -1.59
CA LEU A 138 -10.19 -4.04 -0.29
C LEU A 138 -8.76 -4.41 0.12
N THR A 139 -8.28 -5.58 -0.27
CA THR A 139 -6.99 -6.10 0.16
C THR A 139 -5.85 -5.78 -0.79
N TYR A 140 -6.15 -5.55 -2.09
CA TYR A 140 -5.12 -5.27 -3.07
C TYR A 140 -4.35 -3.99 -2.74
N ALA A 141 -3.06 -4.11 -2.47
CA ALA A 141 -2.16 -3.01 -2.10
C ALA A 141 -2.66 -2.13 -0.94
N SER A 142 -3.58 -2.63 -0.08
CA SER A 142 -4.23 -1.85 0.99
C SER A 142 -3.23 -1.19 1.94
N LEU A 143 -2.05 -1.77 2.15
CA LEU A 143 -0.99 -1.19 2.98
C LEU A 143 -0.41 0.12 2.42
N ALA A 144 -0.60 0.41 1.14
CA ALA A 144 -0.18 1.67 0.54
C ALA A 144 -1.22 2.78 0.71
N TRP A 145 -2.52 2.45 0.57
CA TRP A 145 -3.59 3.45 0.46
C TRP A 145 -4.66 3.37 1.56
N GLY A 146 -4.74 2.25 2.30
CA GLY A 146 -5.86 1.98 3.21
C GLY A 146 -5.97 2.95 4.40
N ARG A 147 -4.91 3.64 4.78
CA ARG A 147 -4.89 4.67 5.82
C ARG A 147 -4.49 6.05 5.28
N SER A 148 -4.89 6.36 4.05
CA SER A 148 -4.56 7.62 3.38
C SER A 148 -5.34 8.86 3.87
N GLY A 149 -6.09 8.73 4.95
CA GLY A 149 -6.83 9.82 5.60
C GLY A 149 -8.25 9.41 6.02
N ASN A 150 -8.79 10.10 7.02
CA ASN A 150 -10.08 9.75 7.65
C ASN A 150 -11.25 9.76 6.67
N THR A 151 -11.30 10.74 5.76
CA THR A 151 -12.36 10.84 4.74
C THR A 151 -12.36 9.64 3.79
N ASN A 152 -11.18 9.22 3.34
CA ASN A 152 -11.04 8.05 2.48
C ASN A 152 -11.42 6.77 3.22
N ALA A 153 -10.93 6.61 4.46
CA ALA A 153 -11.26 5.47 5.31
C ALA A 153 -12.77 5.36 5.55
N ALA A 154 -13.45 6.46 5.86
CA ALA A 154 -14.89 6.50 6.05
C ALA A 154 -15.67 6.08 4.79
N LYS A 155 -15.25 6.53 3.60
CA LYS A 155 -15.87 6.13 2.32
C LYS A 155 -15.77 4.63 2.08
N ILE A 156 -14.58 4.05 2.30
CA ILE A 156 -14.35 2.62 2.10
C ILE A 156 -15.15 1.81 3.10
N GLU A 157 -15.16 2.23 4.37
CA GLU A 157 -15.92 1.56 5.41
C GLU A 157 -17.43 1.58 5.13
N CYS A 158 -17.95 2.70 4.59
CA CYS A 158 -19.34 2.79 4.18
C CYS A 158 -19.67 1.81 3.03
N ALA A 159 -18.84 1.77 2.00
CA ALA A 159 -19.01 0.83 0.87
C ALA A 159 -18.89 -0.63 1.34
N HIS A 160 -17.92 -0.92 2.20
CA HIS A 160 -17.73 -2.26 2.76
C HIS A 160 -18.91 -2.70 3.63
N ARG A 161 -19.42 -1.83 4.51
CA ARG A 161 -20.61 -2.13 5.31
C ARG A 161 -21.84 -2.42 4.45
N ARG A 162 -22.04 -1.70 3.33
CA ARG A 162 -23.12 -2.01 2.39
C ARG A 162 -22.96 -3.43 1.80
N ALA A 163 -21.75 -3.78 1.38
CA ALA A 163 -21.48 -5.14 0.90
C ALA A 163 -21.68 -6.21 1.98
N CYS A 164 -21.31 -5.93 3.24
CA CYS A 164 -21.54 -6.85 4.36
C CYS A 164 -23.01 -7.05 4.68
N LYS A 165 -23.87 -6.03 4.46
CA LYS A 165 -25.33 -6.17 4.64
C LYS A 165 -25.93 -7.25 3.73
N LEU A 166 -25.39 -7.45 2.54
CA LEU A 166 -25.82 -8.53 1.63
C LEU A 166 -25.51 -9.92 2.16
N LEU A 167 -24.71 -10.02 3.21
CA LEU A 167 -24.29 -11.26 3.86
C LEU A 167 -24.89 -11.44 5.27
N THR A 168 -25.75 -10.52 5.70
CA THR A 168 -26.30 -10.52 7.08
C THR A 168 -27.10 -11.79 7.37
N ASP A 169 -27.87 -12.26 6.39
CA ASP A 169 -28.73 -13.44 6.52
C ASP A 169 -27.93 -14.74 6.71
N TYR A 170 -26.63 -14.71 6.45
CA TYR A 170 -25.74 -15.87 6.53
C TYR A 170 -24.92 -15.94 7.83
N ASN A 171 -25.15 -15.02 8.78
CA ASN A 171 -24.51 -14.97 10.11
C ASN A 171 -22.96 -15.04 10.06
N LEU A 172 -22.35 -14.37 9.09
CA LEU A 172 -20.91 -14.40 8.86
C LEU A 172 -20.19 -13.31 9.67
N LYS A 173 -19.18 -13.72 10.43
CA LYS A 173 -18.27 -12.79 11.12
C LYS A 173 -17.23 -12.27 10.14
N ILE A 174 -17.43 -11.04 9.64
CA ILE A 174 -16.56 -10.37 8.69
C ILE A 174 -15.80 -9.25 9.41
N LEU A 175 -14.50 -9.13 9.11
CA LEU A 175 -13.67 -8.04 9.62
C LEU A 175 -14.09 -6.71 8.98
N THR A 176 -14.13 -5.61 9.74
CA THR A 176 -14.24 -4.24 9.20
C THR A 176 -13.05 -3.92 8.31
N PHE A 177 -13.14 -2.90 7.46
CA PHE A 177 -12.02 -2.53 6.60
C PHE A 177 -10.77 -2.16 7.41
N HIS A 178 -10.92 -1.46 8.53
CA HIS A 178 -9.81 -1.15 9.43
C HIS A 178 -9.12 -2.42 9.95
N SER A 179 -9.89 -3.40 10.38
CA SER A 179 -9.35 -4.68 10.86
C SER A 179 -8.74 -5.52 9.75
N ILE A 180 -9.25 -5.43 8.51
CA ILE A 180 -8.62 -6.03 7.33
C ILE A 180 -7.23 -5.40 7.10
N TYR A 181 -7.13 -4.07 7.15
CA TYR A 181 -5.85 -3.38 7.05
C TYR A 181 -4.88 -3.82 8.15
N ASP A 182 -5.32 -3.80 9.41
CA ASP A 182 -4.51 -4.18 10.57
C ASP A 182 -4.03 -5.63 10.47
N TYR A 183 -4.90 -6.54 10.02
CA TYR A 183 -4.55 -7.94 9.76
C TYR A 183 -3.39 -8.07 8.77
N PHE A 184 -3.45 -7.41 7.61
CA PHE A 184 -2.38 -7.47 6.61
C PHE A 184 -1.13 -6.74 7.06
N ALA A 185 -1.26 -5.62 7.78
CA ALA A 185 -0.15 -4.89 8.34
C ALA A 185 0.65 -5.75 9.34
N LEU A 186 -0.06 -6.43 10.23
CA LEU A 186 0.54 -7.32 11.22
C LEU A 186 1.17 -8.57 10.59
N LEU A 187 0.53 -9.17 9.57
CA LEU A 187 1.12 -10.27 8.83
C LEU A 187 2.41 -9.87 8.12
N LYS A 188 2.45 -8.68 7.53
CA LYS A 188 3.67 -8.17 6.90
C LYS A 188 4.77 -7.93 7.93
N ALA A 189 4.45 -7.34 9.08
CA ALA A 189 5.40 -7.13 10.18
C ALA A 189 5.93 -8.46 10.73
N PHE A 190 5.08 -9.47 10.90
CA PHE A 190 5.48 -10.81 11.30
C PHE A 190 6.47 -11.43 10.30
N ASN A 191 6.15 -11.37 9.00
CA ASN A 191 7.03 -11.89 7.95
C ASN A 191 8.37 -11.13 7.88
N THR A 192 8.40 -9.83 8.18
CA THR A 192 9.64 -9.03 8.20
C THR A 192 10.59 -9.50 9.28
N ASN A 193 10.07 -9.91 10.45
CA ASN A 193 10.88 -10.38 11.57
C ASN A 193 11.33 -11.84 11.41
N THR A 194 10.49 -12.70 10.82
CA THR A 194 10.73 -14.17 10.77
C THR A 194 11.35 -14.64 9.47
N LEU A 195 11.17 -13.91 8.38
CA LEU A 195 11.67 -14.26 7.05
C LEU A 195 12.71 -13.21 6.59
N ASN A 196 13.63 -13.62 5.71
CA ASN A 196 14.59 -12.70 5.06
C ASN A 196 13.86 -11.72 4.13
N PHE A 197 13.10 -10.80 4.71
CA PHE A 197 12.45 -9.72 4.00
C PHE A 197 13.46 -8.60 3.72
N HIS A 198 13.12 -7.71 2.78
CA HIS A 198 14.00 -6.63 2.36
C HIS A 198 14.62 -5.89 3.56
N GLN A 199 15.94 -5.74 3.60
CA GLN A 199 16.72 -5.17 4.71
C GLN A 199 16.17 -3.83 5.20
N TYR A 200 15.71 -2.98 4.28
CA TYR A 200 15.08 -1.69 4.60
C TYR A 200 13.95 -1.78 5.64
N PHE A 201 13.09 -2.80 5.54
CA PHE A 201 12.01 -2.98 6.52
C PHE A 201 12.51 -3.50 7.87
N LYS A 202 13.56 -4.34 7.86
CA LYS A 202 14.19 -4.82 9.11
C LYS A 202 14.81 -3.65 9.88
N ASP A 203 15.55 -2.79 9.20
CA ASP A 203 16.23 -1.64 9.81
C ASP A 203 15.24 -0.65 10.42
N LYS A 204 14.08 -0.45 9.76
CA LYS A 204 13.03 0.47 10.22
C LYS A 204 12.11 -0.13 11.29
N LEU A 205 11.95 -1.45 11.33
CA LEU A 205 11.11 -2.17 12.30
C LEU A 205 11.94 -2.88 13.39
N SER A 206 13.17 -2.42 13.65
CA SER A 206 14.01 -2.98 14.71
C SER A 206 13.37 -2.82 16.09
N SER A 207 13.47 -3.85 16.92
CA SER A 207 13.07 -3.79 18.30
C SER A 207 14.03 -2.90 19.11
N HIS A 208 13.52 -2.26 20.15
CA HIS A 208 14.32 -1.43 21.05
C HIS A 208 15.34 -2.32 21.78
N GLN A 209 16.64 -2.11 21.54
CA GLN A 209 17.65 -2.47 22.52
C GLN A 209 17.80 -1.27 23.48
N PRO A 210 17.62 -1.44 24.79
CA PRO A 210 17.76 -0.35 25.72
C PRO A 210 19.22 0.09 25.79
N SER A 211 19.56 1.25 25.23
CA SER A 211 20.89 1.83 25.30
C SER A 211 21.17 2.59 26.61
N HIS A 212 20.17 2.79 27.48
CA HIS A 212 20.34 3.42 28.78
C HIS A 212 19.37 2.86 29.82
N MET A 213 19.91 2.57 31.02
CA MET A 213 19.22 2.12 32.22
C MET A 213 18.39 3.26 32.86
N HIS A 214 17.28 3.65 32.30
CA HIS A 214 16.25 4.40 33.03
C HIS A 214 14.94 3.64 32.97
N ASN A 215 14.53 3.11 34.13
CA ASN A 215 13.26 2.41 34.36
C ASN A 215 12.07 3.37 34.20
N SER A 216 11.63 3.61 32.96
CA SER A 216 10.28 4.10 32.70
C SER A 216 9.40 2.90 32.35
N GLY A 217 8.40 2.61 33.20
CA GLY A 217 7.62 1.36 33.30
C GLY A 217 6.84 0.87 32.07
N HIS A 218 7.17 1.26 30.83
CA HIS A 218 6.47 0.84 29.61
C HIS A 218 7.34 0.18 28.52
N LYS A 219 8.61 -0.12 28.81
CA LYS A 219 9.51 -0.72 27.80
C LYS A 219 9.57 -2.25 27.97
N THR A 220 8.66 -2.96 27.35
CA THR A 220 8.85 -4.41 27.13
C THR A 220 9.76 -4.62 25.94
N ASN A 221 10.78 -5.49 26.04
CA ASN A 221 11.77 -5.82 25.00
C ASN A 221 11.19 -6.30 23.65
N SER A 222 9.87 -6.41 23.53
CA SER A 222 9.15 -6.89 22.34
C SER A 222 8.46 -5.78 21.53
N ASN A 223 8.57 -4.51 21.94
CA ASN A 223 7.94 -3.40 21.21
C ASN A 223 8.87 -2.81 20.15
N PHE A 224 8.30 -2.36 19.03
CA PHE A 224 9.02 -1.63 17.99
C PHE A 224 9.18 -0.17 18.37
N ASN A 225 10.30 0.42 17.93
CA ASN A 225 10.52 1.86 18.05
C ASN A 225 9.65 2.64 17.08
N THR A 226 9.01 3.69 17.56
CA THR A 226 8.29 4.62 16.70
C THR A 226 9.29 5.62 16.11
N PRO A 227 9.53 5.62 14.80
CA PRO A 227 10.43 6.58 14.18
C PRO A 227 9.83 8.00 14.28
N LEU A 228 10.69 9.00 14.49
CA LEU A 228 10.29 10.39 14.46
C LEU A 228 10.19 10.86 13.00
N PHE A 229 9.03 11.35 12.62
CA PHE A 229 8.79 11.94 11.29
C PHE A 229 8.23 13.35 11.43
N ASN A 230 8.78 14.27 10.67
CA ASN A 230 8.39 15.68 10.72
C ASN A 230 7.18 16.02 9.84
N HIS A 231 6.68 15.07 9.03
CA HIS A 231 5.57 15.31 8.10
C HIS A 231 4.36 14.44 8.42
N SER A 232 3.19 15.05 8.56
CA SER A 232 1.90 14.37 8.82
C SER A 232 1.55 13.30 7.76
N LYS A 233 1.97 13.49 6.51
CA LYS A 233 1.74 12.52 5.43
C LYS A 233 2.55 11.23 5.59
N THR A 234 3.73 11.30 6.19
CA THR A 234 4.55 10.12 6.48
C THR A 234 3.90 9.26 7.57
N GLN A 235 3.09 9.85 8.44
CA GLN A 235 2.34 9.14 9.48
C GLN A 235 1.30 8.18 8.89
N ASN A 236 0.84 8.41 7.66
CA ASN A 236 -0.10 7.53 6.95
C ASN A 236 0.58 6.35 6.25
N CYS A 237 1.91 6.29 6.21
CA CYS A 237 2.61 5.16 5.60
C CYS A 237 2.55 3.91 6.50
N TYR A 238 2.62 2.73 5.84
CA TYR A 238 2.60 1.44 6.51
C TYR A 238 3.58 1.33 7.68
N LEU A 239 4.83 1.77 7.50
CA LEU A 239 5.88 1.66 8.53
C LEU A 239 5.54 2.40 9.82
N TYR A 240 4.88 3.54 9.72
CA TYR A 240 4.45 4.30 10.88
C TYR A 240 3.20 3.69 11.53
N GLN A 241 2.23 3.31 10.71
CA GLN A 241 0.94 2.78 11.17
C GLN A 241 1.04 1.40 11.83
N VAL A 242 1.93 0.54 11.35
CA VAL A 242 2.06 -0.85 11.87
C VAL A 242 2.63 -0.91 13.29
N ILE A 243 3.45 0.08 13.68
CA ILE A 243 4.14 0.08 14.98
C ILE A 243 3.16 0.15 16.15
N PRO A 244 2.26 1.16 16.26
CA PRO A 244 1.28 1.20 17.33
C PRO A 244 0.35 -0.03 17.32
N ILE A 245 -0.08 -0.48 16.13
CA ILE A 245 -0.93 -1.67 16.00
C ILE A 245 -0.23 -2.90 16.57
N ARG A 246 1.05 -3.11 16.23
CA ARG A 246 1.82 -4.24 16.77
C ARG A 246 2.10 -4.09 18.26
N ASN A 247 2.42 -2.89 18.73
CA ASN A 247 2.74 -2.63 20.12
C ASN A 247 1.52 -2.81 21.04
N SER A 248 0.30 -2.63 20.55
CA SER A 248 -0.95 -2.87 21.30
C SER A 248 -1.31 -4.35 21.44
N LEU A 249 -0.69 -5.25 20.67
CA LEU A 249 -1.00 -6.68 20.74
C LEU A 249 -0.66 -7.30 22.11
N PRO A 250 -1.44 -8.30 22.55
CA PRO A 250 -1.09 -9.14 23.70
C PRO A 250 0.28 -9.81 23.56
N LYS A 251 0.98 -10.01 24.67
CA LYS A 251 2.31 -10.64 24.68
C LYS A 251 2.33 -12.00 23.99
N LEU A 252 1.29 -12.80 24.15
CA LEU A 252 1.17 -14.11 23.51
C LEU A 252 1.23 -14.02 21.98
N LEU A 253 0.57 -13.01 21.37
CA LEU A 253 0.60 -12.78 19.93
C LEU A 253 1.94 -12.23 19.45
N LYS A 254 2.60 -11.38 20.25
CA LYS A 254 3.92 -10.82 19.95
C LYS A 254 5.01 -11.90 19.87
N ASN A 255 4.90 -12.92 20.70
CA ASN A 255 5.89 -14.00 20.86
C ASN A 255 5.57 -15.23 19.99
N CYS A 256 4.52 -15.18 19.17
CA CYS A 256 4.17 -16.29 18.29
C CYS A 256 5.24 -16.49 17.22
N THR A 257 5.72 -17.71 17.04
CA THR A 257 6.76 -18.08 16.05
C THR A 257 6.16 -18.70 14.78
N SER A 258 5.01 -19.36 14.89
CA SER A 258 4.35 -20.01 13.77
C SER A 258 3.46 -19.04 13.00
N LYS A 259 3.71 -18.90 11.70
CA LYS A 259 2.89 -18.05 10.81
C LYS A 259 1.43 -18.50 10.74
N PHE A 260 1.18 -19.80 10.74
CA PHE A 260 -0.17 -20.35 10.68
C PHE A 260 -0.95 -20.01 11.95
N THR A 261 -0.34 -20.26 13.12
CA THR A 261 -0.92 -19.97 14.43
C THR A 261 -1.16 -18.45 14.58
N PHE A 262 -0.20 -17.63 14.19
CA PHE A 262 -0.30 -16.18 14.21
C PHE A 262 -1.48 -15.68 13.37
N LYS A 263 -1.63 -16.16 12.12
CA LYS A 263 -2.76 -15.81 11.25
C LYS A 263 -4.11 -16.09 11.90
N LYS A 264 -4.27 -17.28 12.48
CA LYS A 264 -5.52 -17.71 13.11
C LYS A 264 -5.84 -16.86 14.34
N GLN A 265 -4.87 -16.68 15.22
CA GLN A 265 -5.04 -15.94 16.48
C GLN A 265 -5.28 -14.45 16.26
N ILE A 266 -4.55 -13.81 15.32
CA ILE A 266 -4.77 -12.40 14.96
C ILE A 266 -6.17 -12.19 14.40
N LYS A 267 -6.64 -13.06 13.50
CA LYS A 267 -8.01 -12.95 12.97
C LYS A 267 -9.05 -13.04 14.08
N SER A 268 -8.91 -14.00 15.00
CA SER A 268 -9.81 -14.14 16.15
C SER A 268 -9.76 -12.92 17.08
N HIS A 269 -8.57 -12.39 17.35
CA HIS A 269 -8.38 -11.20 18.19
C HIS A 269 -9.05 -9.97 17.57
N LEU A 270 -8.85 -9.72 16.27
CA LEU A 270 -9.46 -8.59 15.57
C LEU A 270 -10.99 -8.71 15.49
N LEU A 271 -11.54 -9.92 15.34
CA LEU A 271 -12.99 -10.14 15.38
C LEU A 271 -13.57 -9.87 16.78
N ALA A 272 -12.86 -10.27 17.84
CA ALA A 272 -13.28 -10.01 19.22
C ALA A 272 -13.22 -8.53 19.60
N SER A 273 -12.31 -7.76 19.00
CA SER A 273 -12.18 -6.30 19.27
C SER A 273 -13.21 -5.44 18.53
N GLN A 274 -14.03 -6.03 17.66
CA GLN A 274 -15.10 -5.33 16.92
C GLN A 274 -16.48 -5.47 17.56
N SER A 275 -16.62 -6.42 18.50
CA SER A 275 -17.84 -6.62 19.31
C SER A 275 -17.85 -5.65 20.48
#